data_3803eb4c73d513da17e0aae73fdb4ead
#
_entry.id   3803eb4c73d513da17e0aae73fdb4ead
#
_cell.length_a   1.000
_cell.length_b   1.000
_cell.length_c   1.000
_cell.angle_alpha   90.00
_cell.angle_beta   90.00
_cell.angle_gamma   90.00
#
_symmetry.space_group_name_H-M   'P 1'
#
loop_
_entity.id
_entity.type
_entity.pdbx_description
1 polymer ?
#
loop_
_entity_poly.entity_id
_entity_poly.type
_entity_poly.pdbx_seq_one_letter_code
_entity_poly.pdbx_strand_id
1 'polypeptide(L)'
;MIRDLFLSTVASMTIATTAIARDAAHDEREIRRVETAVCAAFEQGDAAALEKYLTPDFTLTSSRGEVTDRKQNMAEVASREPRYTVFRNHDQKLRLYGDSAIVLGVTTIKATVDGKPFEADFQFTDTYVRRDGHWLLAASHASRLAK
;
A
#
# COMPACT_ATOMS: atom_id res chain seq x y z
N MET A 1 -25.45 -55.78 -48.08
CA MET A 1 -24.47 -54.73 -47.88
C MET A 1 -25.06 -53.68 -46.95
N ILE A 2 -24.76 -53.78 -45.67
CA ILE A 2 -25.22 -52.80 -44.68
C ILE A 2 -23.94 -52.10 -44.24
N ARG A 3 -23.89 -50.77 -44.46
CA ARG A 3 -22.76 -49.90 -44.06
C ARG A 3 -23.17 -49.29 -42.75
N ASP A 4 -22.55 -49.75 -41.67
CA ASP A 4 -22.68 -49.12 -40.35
C ASP A 4 -21.96 -47.79 -40.30
N LEU A 5 -22.74 -46.73 -40.06
CA LEU A 5 -22.27 -45.39 -39.89
C LEU A 5 -22.04 -45.11 -38.41
N PHE A 6 -20.79 -45.23 -37.93
CA PHE A 6 -20.44 -44.86 -36.58
C PHE A 6 -20.41 -43.32 -36.46
N LEU A 7 -21.38 -42.77 -35.78
CA LEU A 7 -21.42 -41.37 -35.42
C LEU A 7 -20.62 -41.17 -34.11
N SER A 8 -19.40 -40.66 -34.24
CA SER A 8 -18.57 -40.33 -33.08
C SER A 8 -18.97 -38.97 -32.54
N THR A 9 -19.65 -38.94 -31.41
CA THR A 9 -20.02 -37.70 -30.70
C THR A 9 -18.83 -37.24 -29.85
N VAL A 10 -18.13 -36.22 -30.31
CA VAL A 10 -17.11 -35.52 -29.54
C VAL A 10 -17.80 -34.58 -28.56
N ALA A 11 -17.84 -34.94 -27.28
CA ALA A 11 -18.32 -34.05 -26.24
C ALA A 11 -17.25 -33.00 -25.94
N SER A 12 -17.45 -31.78 -26.42
CA SER A 12 -16.61 -30.61 -26.05
C SER A 12 -16.91 -30.23 -24.60
N MET A 13 -15.96 -30.57 -23.71
CA MET A 13 -16.00 -30.18 -22.31
C MET A 13 -15.53 -28.73 -22.20
N THR A 14 -16.45 -27.79 -22.16
CA THR A 14 -16.17 -26.36 -21.92
C THR A 14 -15.85 -26.20 -20.43
N ILE A 15 -14.57 -26.04 -20.11
CA ILE A 15 -14.12 -25.65 -18.76
C ILE A 15 -14.48 -24.17 -18.61
N ALA A 16 -15.58 -23.89 -17.93
CA ALA A 16 -15.94 -22.56 -17.49
C ALA A 16 -15.01 -22.16 -16.35
N THR A 17 -13.93 -21.43 -16.66
CA THR A 17 -13.15 -20.71 -15.65
C THR A 17 -14.04 -19.60 -15.10
N THR A 18 -14.72 -19.82 -13.99
CA THR A 18 -15.33 -18.75 -13.20
C THR A 18 -14.20 -17.89 -12.63
N ALA A 19 -13.83 -16.82 -13.35
CA ALA A 19 -13.06 -15.74 -12.77
C ALA A 19 -13.94 -15.18 -11.64
N ILE A 20 -13.52 -15.41 -10.39
CA ILE A 20 -14.15 -14.80 -9.22
C ILE A 20 -14.00 -13.30 -9.43
N ALA A 21 -15.11 -12.61 -9.67
CA ALA A 21 -15.12 -11.16 -9.80
C ALA A 21 -14.54 -10.58 -8.50
N ARG A 22 -13.46 -9.85 -8.63
CA ARG A 22 -12.74 -9.28 -7.50
C ARG A 22 -13.65 -8.27 -6.82
N ASP A 23 -13.82 -8.37 -5.51
CA ASP A 23 -14.55 -7.38 -4.74
C ASP A 23 -13.66 -6.14 -4.52
N ALA A 24 -13.81 -5.15 -5.39
CA ALA A 24 -13.09 -3.88 -5.31
C ALA A 24 -13.33 -3.16 -3.97
N ALA A 25 -14.52 -3.30 -3.39
CA ALA A 25 -14.82 -2.71 -2.10
C ALA A 25 -14.06 -3.41 -0.95
N HIS A 26 -13.82 -4.69 -1.08
CA HIS A 26 -12.95 -5.43 -0.13
C HIS A 26 -11.51 -4.94 -0.22
N ASP A 27 -10.95 -4.88 -1.43
CA ASP A 27 -9.58 -4.40 -1.67
C ASP A 27 -9.40 -2.96 -1.16
N GLU A 28 -10.37 -2.07 -1.40
CA GLU A 28 -10.33 -0.70 -0.87
C GLU A 28 -10.30 -0.66 0.66
N ARG A 29 -11.16 -1.42 1.33
CA ARG A 29 -11.18 -1.49 2.80
C ARG A 29 -9.86 -2.00 3.36
N GLU A 30 -9.26 -3.01 2.71
CA GLU A 30 -7.98 -3.57 3.14
C GLU A 30 -6.86 -2.55 3.00
N ILE A 31 -6.74 -1.83 1.87
CA ILE A 31 -5.74 -0.79 1.68
C ILE A 31 -5.90 0.33 2.71
N ARG A 32 -7.13 0.80 2.98
CA ARG A 32 -7.38 1.83 4.02
C ARG A 32 -6.98 1.36 5.41
N ARG A 33 -7.16 0.07 5.71
CA ARG A 33 -6.70 -0.54 6.96
C ARG A 33 -5.17 -0.55 7.04
N VAL A 34 -4.48 -0.87 5.95
CA VAL A 34 -3.01 -0.84 5.87
C VAL A 34 -2.51 0.59 6.04
N GLU A 35 -3.10 1.59 5.37
CA GLU A 35 -2.80 3.01 5.55
C GLU A 35 -2.86 3.44 7.02
N THR A 36 -3.95 3.09 7.70
CA THR A 36 -4.13 3.40 9.13
C THR A 36 -3.07 2.72 9.98
N ALA A 37 -2.74 1.46 9.69
CA ALA A 37 -1.76 0.70 10.46
C ALA A 37 -0.31 1.24 10.25
N VAL A 38 0.02 1.66 9.03
CA VAL A 38 1.31 2.31 8.73
C VAL A 38 1.44 3.62 9.51
N CYS A 39 0.41 4.49 9.47
CA CYS A 39 0.40 5.74 10.25
C CYS A 39 0.59 5.47 11.75
N ALA A 40 -0.13 4.49 12.31
CA ALA A 40 -0.02 4.13 13.72
C ALA A 40 1.39 3.61 14.08
N ALA A 41 2.03 2.85 13.18
CA ALA A 41 3.39 2.36 13.39
C ALA A 41 4.42 3.52 13.47
N PHE A 42 4.27 4.55 12.64
CA PHE A 42 5.09 5.76 12.73
C PHE A 42 4.87 6.51 14.06
N GLU A 43 3.63 6.73 14.47
CA GLU A 43 3.31 7.42 15.74
C GLU A 43 3.86 6.66 16.95
N GLN A 44 3.74 5.34 16.95
CA GLN A 44 4.15 4.49 18.07
C GLN A 44 5.64 4.17 18.08
N GLY A 45 6.36 4.38 16.96
CA GLY A 45 7.75 3.95 16.81
C GLY A 45 7.86 2.41 16.70
N ASP A 46 6.82 1.76 16.15
CA ASP A 46 6.75 0.30 16.04
C ASP A 46 7.22 -0.17 14.66
N ALA A 47 8.54 -0.32 14.52
CA ALA A 47 9.16 -0.81 13.30
C ALA A 47 8.72 -2.24 12.94
N ALA A 48 8.46 -3.10 13.94
CA ALA A 48 8.02 -4.47 13.70
C ALA A 48 6.59 -4.53 13.15
N ALA A 49 5.71 -3.61 13.56
CA ALA A 49 4.39 -3.45 12.96
C ALA A 49 4.49 -2.90 11.54
N LEU A 50 5.33 -1.87 11.31
CA LEU A 50 5.53 -1.29 9.98
C LEU A 50 6.04 -2.33 8.98
N GLU A 51 6.96 -3.19 9.39
CA GLU A 51 7.56 -4.22 8.54
C GLU A 51 6.54 -5.10 7.81
N LYS A 52 5.42 -5.39 8.45
CA LYS A 52 4.36 -6.27 7.93
C LYS A 52 3.61 -5.68 6.74
N TYR A 53 3.70 -4.37 6.54
CA TYR A 53 2.94 -3.64 5.54
C TYR A 53 3.79 -3.12 4.38
N LEU A 54 5.12 -3.26 4.45
CA LEU A 54 6.04 -2.82 3.41
C LEU A 54 6.48 -4.00 2.52
N THR A 55 6.63 -3.75 1.22
CA THR A 55 7.30 -4.72 0.34
C THR A 55 8.79 -4.82 0.68
N PRO A 56 9.49 -5.93 0.35
CA PRO A 56 10.94 -6.05 0.56
C PRO A 56 11.76 -4.96 -0.14
N ASP A 57 11.27 -4.46 -1.28
CA ASP A 57 11.88 -3.45 -2.14
C ASP A 57 11.24 -2.06 -1.96
N PHE A 58 10.55 -1.82 -0.85
CA PHE A 58 9.92 -0.54 -0.55
C PHE A 58 10.89 0.63 -0.62
N THR A 59 10.41 1.75 -1.17
CA THR A 59 11.11 3.04 -1.19
C THR A 59 10.21 4.19 -0.77
N LEU A 60 10.79 5.17 -0.08
CA LEU A 60 10.15 6.44 0.23
C LEU A 60 10.99 7.58 -0.36
N THR A 61 10.35 8.45 -1.15
CA THR A 61 10.95 9.70 -1.62
C THR A 61 10.44 10.84 -0.74
N SER A 62 11.35 11.50 -0.05
CA SER A 62 11.05 12.64 0.82
C SER A 62 10.73 13.90 0.04
N SER A 63 10.20 14.92 0.71
CA SER A 63 9.95 16.26 0.13
C SER A 63 11.22 17.00 -0.33
N ARG A 64 12.41 16.49 -0.01
CA ARG A 64 13.70 17.00 -0.47
C ARG A 64 14.28 16.18 -1.63
N GLY A 65 13.57 15.17 -2.10
CA GLY A 65 14.01 14.27 -3.16
C GLY A 65 14.96 13.16 -2.68
N GLU A 66 15.17 13.01 -1.39
CA GLU A 66 15.94 11.90 -0.83
C GLU A 66 15.14 10.61 -0.94
N VAL A 67 15.76 9.54 -1.43
CA VAL A 67 15.15 8.22 -1.51
C VAL A 67 15.74 7.33 -0.43
N THR A 68 14.86 6.79 0.41
CA THR A 68 15.21 5.84 1.46
C THR A 68 14.57 4.48 1.19
N ASP A 69 15.28 3.42 1.56
CA ASP A 69 14.80 2.05 1.44
C ASP A 69 14.00 1.58 2.68
N ARG A 70 13.47 0.37 2.62
CA ARG A 70 12.74 -0.27 3.72
C ARG A 70 13.55 -0.30 5.02
N LYS A 71 14.83 -0.69 4.95
CA LYS A 71 15.70 -0.81 6.13
C LYS A 71 15.92 0.54 6.80
N GLN A 72 16.14 1.60 6.00
CA GLN A 72 16.33 2.95 6.50
C GLN A 72 15.05 3.49 7.17
N ASN A 73 13.89 3.28 6.56
CA ASN A 73 12.61 3.68 7.14
C ASN A 73 12.30 2.96 8.45
N MET A 74 12.57 1.66 8.52
CA MET A 74 12.40 0.89 9.75
C MET A 74 13.35 1.36 10.86
N ALA A 75 14.60 1.70 10.51
CA ALA A 75 15.57 2.23 11.47
C ALA A 75 15.15 3.62 11.99
N GLU A 76 14.62 4.48 11.14
CA GLU A 76 14.06 5.78 11.54
C GLU A 76 12.92 5.61 12.55
N VAL A 77 11.93 4.77 12.24
CA VAL A 77 10.79 4.50 13.12
C VAL A 77 11.26 3.93 14.46
N ALA A 78 12.19 2.97 14.45
CA ALA A 78 12.72 2.36 15.68
C ALA A 78 13.52 3.35 16.54
N SER A 79 14.25 4.27 15.93
CA SER A 79 15.03 5.29 16.62
C SER A 79 14.18 6.35 17.32
N ARG A 80 12.91 6.52 16.87
CA ARG A 80 12.01 7.60 17.29
C ARG A 80 12.59 9.00 17.08
N GLU A 81 13.42 9.15 16.05
CA GLU A 81 13.95 10.44 15.60
C GLU A 81 13.74 10.56 14.07
N PRO A 82 12.72 11.30 13.65
CA PRO A 82 11.73 12.12 14.42
C PRO A 82 10.82 11.31 15.35
N ARG A 83 10.45 11.93 16.48
CA ARG A 83 9.42 11.36 17.34
C ARG A 83 8.05 11.92 16.97
N TYR A 84 7.27 11.14 16.24
CA TYR A 84 5.93 11.52 15.82
C TYR A 84 4.93 11.47 16.97
N THR A 85 4.11 12.51 17.10
CA THR A 85 2.95 12.59 18.02
C THR A 85 1.65 12.61 17.26
N VAL A 86 1.67 12.99 15.96
CA VAL A 86 0.60 12.85 14.99
C VAL A 86 1.23 12.42 13.67
N PHE A 87 0.74 11.36 13.11
CA PHE A 87 1.03 10.93 11.75
C PHE A 87 -0.28 10.42 11.14
N ARG A 88 -1.01 11.30 10.45
CA ARG A 88 -2.38 11.01 10.01
C ARG A 88 -2.62 11.33 8.56
N ASN A 89 -3.10 10.34 7.82
CA ASN A 89 -3.55 10.49 6.46
C ASN A 89 -5.03 10.90 6.41
N HIS A 90 -5.36 11.85 5.54
CA HIS A 90 -6.72 12.33 5.27
C HIS A 90 -6.88 12.78 3.82
N ASP A 91 -8.11 13.12 3.41
CA ASP A 91 -8.47 13.55 2.06
C ASP A 91 -8.02 12.56 0.96
N GLN A 92 -8.11 11.27 1.29
CA GLN A 92 -7.57 10.20 0.47
C GLN A 92 -8.46 9.90 -0.74
N LYS A 93 -7.81 9.76 -1.91
CA LYS A 93 -8.39 9.25 -3.15
C LYS A 93 -7.67 7.97 -3.56
N LEU A 94 -8.38 6.85 -3.56
CA LEU A 94 -7.86 5.54 -3.91
C LEU A 94 -8.30 5.14 -5.32
N ARG A 95 -7.38 4.57 -6.10
CA ARG A 95 -7.63 4.01 -7.42
C ARG A 95 -7.03 2.61 -7.51
N LEU A 96 -7.87 1.64 -7.91
CA LEU A 96 -7.46 0.25 -8.08
C LEU A 96 -7.11 -0.04 -9.54
N TYR A 97 -6.02 -0.77 -9.76
CA TYR A 97 -5.54 -1.22 -11.07
C TYR A 97 -5.13 -2.70 -10.99
N GLY A 98 -6.11 -3.60 -10.86
CA GLY A 98 -5.85 -5.03 -10.69
C GLY A 98 -5.12 -5.31 -9.37
N ASP A 99 -3.89 -5.82 -9.44
CA ASP A 99 -3.03 -6.12 -8.28
C ASP A 99 -2.20 -4.92 -7.82
N SER A 100 -2.51 -3.72 -8.32
CA SER A 100 -1.88 -2.46 -7.91
C SER A 100 -2.93 -1.44 -7.53
N ALA A 101 -2.57 -0.50 -6.66
CA ALA A 101 -3.39 0.63 -6.30
C ALA A 101 -2.54 1.88 -6.09
N ILE A 102 -3.15 3.03 -6.31
CA ILE A 102 -2.56 4.33 -6.01
C ILE A 102 -3.46 5.04 -5.01
N VAL A 103 -2.88 5.53 -3.92
CA VAL A 103 -3.57 6.38 -2.93
C VAL A 103 -2.90 7.75 -2.95
N LEU A 104 -3.70 8.78 -3.20
CA LEU A 104 -3.28 10.16 -3.02
C LEU A 104 -3.99 10.72 -1.79
N GLY A 105 -3.31 11.57 -1.04
CA GLY A 105 -3.92 12.20 0.12
C GLY A 105 -2.99 13.21 0.75
N VAL A 106 -3.36 13.67 1.92
CA VAL A 106 -2.55 14.58 2.74
C VAL A 106 -2.18 13.86 4.03
N THR A 107 -0.91 13.93 4.42
CA THR A 107 -0.43 13.49 5.74
C THR A 107 -0.18 14.71 6.61
N THR A 108 -0.89 14.84 7.71
CA THR A 108 -0.55 15.79 8.78
C THR A 108 0.45 15.16 9.72
N ILE A 109 1.58 15.83 9.94
CA ILE A 109 2.64 15.41 10.84
C ILE A 109 2.80 16.45 11.95
N LYS A 110 2.84 15.95 13.21
CA LYS A 110 3.39 16.67 14.37
C LYS A 110 4.45 15.79 15.00
N ALA A 111 5.63 16.35 15.19
CA ALA A 111 6.78 15.59 15.68
C ALA A 111 7.70 16.47 16.53
N THR A 112 8.63 15.82 17.23
CA THR A 112 9.83 16.45 17.77
C THR A 112 11.01 15.96 16.93
N VAL A 113 11.78 16.91 16.40
CA VAL A 113 12.98 16.67 15.57
C VAL A 113 14.16 17.40 16.24
N ASP A 114 15.21 16.69 16.62
CA ASP A 114 16.34 17.26 17.38
C ASP A 114 15.88 18.10 18.59
N GLY A 115 14.90 17.59 19.34
CA GLY A 115 14.32 18.25 20.50
C GLY A 115 13.41 19.45 20.20
N LYS A 116 13.16 19.80 18.94
CA LYS A 116 12.35 20.94 18.53
C LYS A 116 11.00 20.51 17.97
N PRO A 117 9.91 21.25 18.27
CA PRO A 117 8.61 21.00 17.66
C PRO A 117 8.65 21.17 16.14
N PHE A 118 8.01 20.25 15.42
CA PHE A 118 7.82 20.31 13.99
C PHE A 118 6.36 20.01 13.65
N GLU A 119 5.76 20.78 12.75
CA GLU A 119 4.43 20.54 12.22
C GLU A 119 4.39 20.88 10.73
N ALA A 120 3.86 19.98 9.92
CA ALA A 120 3.66 20.21 8.49
C ALA A 120 2.62 19.25 7.92
N ASP A 121 2.02 19.68 6.80
CA ASP A 121 1.22 18.85 5.93
C ASP A 121 2.00 18.48 4.67
N PHE A 122 1.83 17.23 4.23
CA PHE A 122 2.47 16.69 3.03
C PHE A 122 1.42 16.11 2.10
N GLN A 123 1.44 16.50 0.84
CA GLN A 123 0.78 15.76 -0.22
C GLN A 123 1.55 14.45 -0.44
N PHE A 124 0.87 13.31 -0.36
CA PHE A 124 1.51 12.03 -0.64
C PHE A 124 0.90 11.31 -1.84
N THR A 125 1.70 10.44 -2.42
CA THR A 125 1.28 9.45 -3.41
C THR A 125 1.89 8.11 -3.02
N ASP A 126 1.04 7.19 -2.62
CA ASP A 126 1.41 5.85 -2.20
C ASP A 126 1.02 4.83 -3.27
N THR A 127 1.93 3.91 -3.56
CA THR A 127 1.71 2.80 -4.48
C THR A 127 1.64 1.51 -3.69
N TYR A 128 0.52 0.83 -3.83
CA TYR A 128 0.28 -0.48 -3.24
C TYR A 128 0.36 -1.58 -4.29
N VAL A 129 0.85 -2.73 -3.90
CA VAL A 129 0.82 -3.96 -4.69
C VAL A 129 0.27 -5.11 -3.85
N ARG A 130 -0.45 -6.01 -4.50
CA ARG A 130 -0.96 -7.21 -3.86
C ARG A 130 0.03 -8.36 -4.05
N ARG A 131 0.47 -8.96 -2.94
CA ARG A 131 1.36 -10.13 -2.90
C ARG A 131 0.76 -11.17 -1.98
N ASP A 132 0.64 -12.41 -2.45
CA ASP A 132 0.11 -13.54 -1.67
C ASP A 132 -1.23 -13.25 -0.98
N GLY A 133 -2.11 -12.52 -1.68
CA GLY A 133 -3.43 -12.15 -1.18
C GLY A 133 -3.47 -10.92 -0.28
N HIS A 134 -2.33 -10.28 0.04
CA HIS A 134 -2.23 -9.12 0.93
C HIS A 134 -1.78 -7.86 0.20
N TRP A 135 -2.34 -6.71 0.59
CA TRP A 135 -1.91 -5.41 0.09
C TRP A 135 -0.72 -4.88 0.88
N LEU A 136 0.36 -4.54 0.18
CA LEU A 136 1.60 -4.02 0.74
C LEU A 136 1.95 -2.68 0.09
N LEU A 137 2.48 -1.75 0.87
CA LEU A 137 3.02 -0.49 0.40
C LEU A 137 4.36 -0.73 -0.28
N ALA A 138 4.45 -0.41 -1.57
CA ALA A 138 5.66 -0.62 -2.38
C ALA A 138 6.48 0.66 -2.57
N ALA A 139 5.82 1.80 -2.66
CA ALA A 139 6.49 3.09 -2.77
C ALA A 139 5.64 4.20 -2.16
N SER A 140 6.29 5.18 -1.58
CA SER A 140 5.68 6.42 -1.10
C SER A 140 6.47 7.63 -1.61
N HIS A 141 5.76 8.70 -1.95
CA HIS A 141 6.36 10.00 -2.27
C HIS A 141 5.60 11.09 -1.53
N ALA A 142 6.30 11.95 -0.83
CA ALA A 142 5.74 13.05 -0.08
C ALA A 142 6.29 14.39 -0.56
N SER A 143 5.40 15.36 -0.77
CA SER A 143 5.74 16.75 -1.07
C SER A 143 5.17 17.66 0.00
N ARG A 144 6.00 18.50 0.61
CA ARG A 144 5.54 19.45 1.63
C ARG A 144 4.60 20.48 1.02
N LEU A 145 3.43 20.66 1.63
CA LEU A 145 2.50 21.71 1.24
C LEU A 145 3.02 23.06 1.73
N ALA A 146 2.92 24.07 0.85
CA ALA A 146 3.16 25.45 1.25
C ALA A 146 2.04 25.93 2.19
N LYS A 147 2.41 26.70 3.20
CA LYS A 147 1.44 27.38 4.06
C LYS A 147 0.87 28.61 3.35
#